data_6cd7702d821ada68c5ed6abe1dc2fd00
#
_entry.id   6cd7702d821ada68c5ed6abe1dc2fd00
#
_cell.length_a   1.000
_cell.length_b   1.000
_cell.length_c   1.000
_cell.angle_alpha   90.00
_cell.angle_beta   90.00
_cell.angle_gamma   90.00
#
_symmetry.space_group_name_H-M   'P 1'
#
loop_
_entity.id
_entity.type
_entity.pdbx_description
1 polymer ?
#
loop_
_entity_poly.entity_id
_entity_poly.type
_entity_poly.pdbx_seq_one_letter_code
_entity_poly.pdbx_strand_id
1 'polypeptide(L)'
;VYVKWFLEKTGPEGLVDALAAYDDKSAEALCVLAYATGPDDETPRTFVGRTRGRIVRPRGSRDFGWDCVFEPEGRAETYAEMDAATKNSISHRYRAFELFRAHVANTA
;
A
#
# COMPACT_ATOMS: atom_id res chain seq x y z
N VAL A 1 0.25 8.16 7.58
CA VAL A 1 -0.49 9.42 7.60
C VAL A 1 0.38 10.58 7.14
N TYR A 2 1.64 10.62 7.57
CA TYR A 2 2.54 11.72 7.20
C TYR A 2 3.35 11.45 5.94
N VAL A 3 3.25 10.27 5.36
CA VAL A 3 4.05 9.88 4.19
C VAL A 3 3.80 10.79 3.00
N LYS A 4 2.55 11.20 2.78
CA LYS A 4 2.20 12.11 1.70
C LYS A 4 2.98 13.43 1.78
N TRP A 5 2.99 14.03 2.96
CA TRP A 5 3.69 15.31 3.18
C TRP A 5 5.21 15.15 3.08
N PHE A 6 5.72 14.05 3.59
CA PHE A 6 7.13 13.72 3.51
C PHE A 6 7.57 13.58 2.05
N LEU A 7 6.80 12.85 1.24
CA LEU A 7 7.10 12.66 -0.19
C LEU A 7 7.05 13.97 -0.97
N GLU A 8 6.13 14.88 -0.64
CA GLU A 8 6.05 16.18 -1.29
C GLU A 8 7.31 17.02 -1.07
N LYS A 9 7.94 16.88 0.09
CA LYS A 9 9.13 17.66 0.47
C LYS A 9 10.43 17.04 -0.01
N THR A 10 10.55 15.72 0.04
CA THR A 10 11.82 15.01 -0.20
C THR A 10 11.82 14.20 -1.50
N GLY A 11 10.66 13.97 -2.12
CA GLY A 11 10.53 13.06 -3.23
C GLY A 11 10.62 11.60 -2.80
N PRO A 12 10.39 10.65 -3.72
CA PRO A 12 10.50 9.22 -3.40
C PRO A 12 11.87 8.81 -2.88
N GLU A 13 12.92 9.49 -3.34
CA GLU A 13 14.29 9.26 -2.88
C GLU A 13 14.43 9.47 -1.38
N GLY A 14 13.59 10.33 -0.79
CA GLY A 14 13.63 10.58 0.65
C GLY A 14 13.36 9.34 1.48
N LEU A 15 12.48 8.44 1.02
CA LEU A 15 12.24 7.17 1.71
C LEU A 15 13.47 6.26 1.66
N VAL A 16 14.14 6.21 0.50
CA VAL A 16 15.36 5.43 0.33
C VAL A 16 16.46 5.98 1.24
N ASP A 17 16.63 7.30 1.24
CA ASP A 17 17.66 7.98 2.03
C ASP A 17 17.41 7.82 3.53
N ALA A 18 16.16 7.84 3.96
CA ALA A 18 15.80 7.65 5.37
C ALA A 18 16.20 6.26 5.88
N LEU A 19 16.26 5.27 5.00
CA LEU A 19 16.63 3.89 5.33
C LEU A 19 18.08 3.57 5.03
N ALA A 20 18.87 4.54 4.56
CA ALA A 20 20.26 4.30 4.13
C ALA A 20 21.12 3.73 5.24
N ALA A 21 20.87 4.11 6.51
CA ALA A 21 21.63 3.64 7.67
C ALA A 21 21.15 2.28 8.19
N TYR A 22 20.08 1.72 7.64
CA TYR A 22 19.53 0.45 8.08
C TYR A 22 19.81 -0.63 7.05
N ASP A 23 20.19 -1.82 7.53
CA ASP A 23 20.37 -2.99 6.66
C ASP A 23 19.03 -3.54 6.19
N ASP A 24 18.01 -3.50 7.05
CA ASP A 24 16.68 -3.98 6.75
C ASP A 24 15.88 -2.91 6.03
N LYS A 25 15.59 -3.15 4.76
CA LYS A 25 14.77 -2.26 3.91
C LYS A 25 13.34 -2.78 3.77
N SER A 26 12.94 -3.77 4.57
CA SER A 26 11.60 -4.33 4.48
C SER A 26 10.53 -3.31 4.85
N ALA A 27 9.37 -3.43 4.23
CA ALA A 27 8.23 -2.55 4.46
C ALA A 27 6.95 -3.29 4.15
N GLU A 28 5.84 -2.78 4.69
CA GLU A 28 4.52 -3.28 4.35
C GLU A 28 3.67 -2.13 3.85
N ALA A 29 2.97 -2.36 2.74
CA ALA A 29 1.92 -1.45 2.29
C ALA A 29 0.62 -1.87 2.95
N LEU A 30 -0.05 -0.94 3.60
CA LEU A 30 -1.30 -1.19 4.33
C LEU A 30 -2.43 -0.36 3.74
N CYS A 31 -3.59 -1.00 3.60
CA CYS A 31 -4.84 -0.30 3.31
C CYS A 31 -5.88 -0.75 4.33
N VAL A 32 -6.53 0.18 4.98
CA VAL A 32 -7.58 -0.11 5.94
C VAL A 32 -8.88 0.47 5.42
N LEU A 33 -9.88 -0.40 5.25
CA LEU A 33 -11.25 0.03 4.92
C LEU A 33 -12.09 -0.10 6.18
N ALA A 34 -12.87 0.93 6.49
CA ALA A 34 -13.79 0.91 7.61
C ALA A 34 -15.23 0.96 7.08
N TYR A 35 -16.07 0.08 7.59
CA TYR A 35 -17.47 0.00 7.19
C TYR A 35 -18.36 0.20 8.42
N ALA A 36 -19.19 1.22 8.37
CA ALA A 36 -20.18 1.51 9.40
C ALA A 36 -21.58 1.25 8.84
N THR A 37 -22.46 0.67 9.68
CA THR A 37 -23.83 0.38 9.26
C THR A 37 -24.74 1.60 9.32
N GLY A 38 -24.26 2.70 9.91
CA GLY A 38 -24.99 3.95 9.99
C GLY A 38 -24.26 4.93 10.90
N PRO A 39 -24.79 6.16 11.04
CA PRO A 39 -24.12 7.20 11.85
C PRO A 39 -24.02 6.86 13.34
N ASP A 40 -24.83 5.91 13.82
CA ASP A 40 -24.82 5.49 15.23
C ASP A 40 -23.91 4.28 15.49
N ASP A 41 -23.25 3.76 14.47
CA ASP A 41 -22.35 2.62 14.63
C ASP A 41 -21.05 3.07 15.30
N GLU A 42 -20.90 2.73 16.58
CA GLU A 42 -19.73 3.11 17.37
C GLU A 42 -18.55 2.15 17.18
N THR A 43 -18.78 0.99 16.54
CA THR A 43 -17.75 -0.03 16.32
C THR A 43 -17.72 -0.47 14.86
N PRO A 44 -17.33 0.43 13.94
CA PRO A 44 -17.25 0.07 12.53
C PRO A 44 -16.28 -1.11 12.33
N ARG A 45 -16.65 -1.99 11.42
CA ARG A 45 -15.78 -3.11 11.07
C ARG A 45 -14.67 -2.64 10.14
N THR A 46 -13.44 -3.08 10.40
CA THR A 46 -12.30 -2.72 9.58
C THR A 46 -11.77 -3.93 8.81
N PHE A 47 -11.21 -3.64 7.64
CA PHE A 47 -10.63 -4.65 6.75
C PHE A 47 -9.24 -4.17 6.38
N VAL A 48 -8.21 -4.94 6.74
CA VAL A 48 -6.82 -4.56 6.55
C VAL A 48 -6.21 -5.41 5.44
N GLY A 49 -5.78 -4.76 4.36
CA GLY A 49 -5.00 -5.39 3.31
C GLY A 49 -3.53 -5.08 3.52
N ARG A 50 -2.68 -6.11 3.44
CA ARG A 50 -1.23 -5.98 3.63
C ARG A 50 -0.50 -6.56 2.44
N THR A 51 0.53 -5.86 2.00
CA THR A 51 1.47 -6.38 1.00
C THR A 51 2.87 -6.13 1.51
N ARG A 52 3.60 -7.19 1.75
CA ARG A 52 5.00 -7.11 2.19
C ARG A 52 5.90 -6.85 1.00
N GLY A 53 6.98 -6.14 1.24
CA GLY A 53 7.96 -5.83 0.23
C GLY A 53 9.16 -5.14 0.84
N ARG A 54 9.83 -4.34 0.03
CA ARG A 54 10.98 -3.56 0.48
C ARG A 54 11.05 -2.24 -0.26
N ILE A 55 11.74 -1.30 0.35
CA ILE A 55 12.00 0.00 -0.25
C ILE A 55 13.28 -0.12 -1.08
N VAL A 56 13.18 0.29 -2.35
CA VAL A 56 14.29 0.23 -3.30
C VAL A 56 14.47 1.58 -3.99
N ARG A 57 15.53 1.74 -4.76
CA ARG A 57 15.72 2.96 -5.56
C ARG A 57 14.57 3.13 -6.53
N PRO A 58 14.15 4.38 -6.82
CA PRO A 58 12.99 4.62 -7.68
C PRO A 58 13.15 3.98 -9.06
N ARG A 59 12.12 3.25 -9.47
CA ARG A 59 12.01 2.66 -10.81
C ARG A 59 10.57 2.79 -11.28
N GLY A 60 10.39 3.23 -12.51
CA GLY A 60 9.07 3.40 -13.12
C GLY A 60 8.52 4.82 -12.94
N SER A 61 7.22 4.97 -13.17
CA SER A 61 6.55 6.27 -13.10
C SER A 61 6.54 6.82 -11.67
N ARG A 62 6.69 8.14 -11.55
CA ARG A 62 6.63 8.84 -10.26
C ARG A 62 5.25 9.44 -9.97
N ASP A 63 4.24 9.07 -10.76
CA ASP A 63 2.91 9.70 -10.68
C ASP A 63 2.14 9.34 -9.41
N PHE A 64 2.44 8.21 -8.77
CA PHE A 64 1.69 7.70 -7.63
C PHE A 64 2.56 7.57 -6.38
N GLY A 65 2.95 8.71 -5.82
CA GLY A 65 3.59 8.75 -4.51
C GLY A 65 4.78 7.81 -4.37
N TRP A 66 4.64 6.80 -3.52
CA TRP A 66 5.73 5.87 -3.21
C TRP A 66 5.75 4.60 -4.06
N ASP A 67 4.88 4.49 -5.07
CA ASP A 67 4.82 3.29 -5.92
C ASP A 67 6.16 2.95 -6.57
N CYS A 68 6.94 3.95 -6.97
CA CYS A 68 8.22 3.74 -7.66
C CYS A 68 9.34 3.23 -6.76
N VAL A 69 9.18 3.27 -5.43
CA VAL A 69 10.19 2.79 -4.47
C VAL A 69 9.75 1.55 -3.71
N PHE A 70 8.56 1.01 -3.98
CA PHE A 70 8.07 -0.18 -3.28
C PHE A 70 8.11 -1.40 -4.20
N GLU A 71 8.95 -2.38 -3.85
CA GLU A 71 9.06 -3.65 -4.58
C GLU A 71 8.40 -4.74 -3.75
N PRO A 72 7.22 -5.26 -4.18
CA PRO A 72 6.55 -6.32 -3.45
C PRO A 72 7.37 -7.60 -3.36
N GLU A 73 7.23 -8.31 -2.25
CA GLU A 73 7.91 -9.58 -2.02
C GLU A 73 7.57 -10.59 -3.12
N GLY A 74 8.59 -11.27 -3.63
CA GLY A 74 8.43 -12.24 -4.72
C GLY A 74 8.34 -11.64 -6.11
N ARG A 75 8.47 -10.33 -6.24
CA ARG A 75 8.48 -9.64 -7.53
C ARG A 75 9.81 -8.91 -7.73
N ALA A 76 10.20 -8.76 -8.99
CA ALA A 76 11.41 -8.01 -9.35
C ALA A 76 11.10 -6.59 -9.81
N GLU A 77 9.84 -6.17 -9.71
CA GLU A 77 9.34 -4.87 -10.18
C GLU A 77 8.73 -4.08 -9.05
N THR A 78 8.86 -2.75 -9.09
CA THR A 78 8.11 -1.87 -8.19
C THR A 78 6.66 -1.75 -8.67
N TYR A 79 5.79 -1.25 -7.81
CA TYR A 79 4.39 -1.01 -8.20
C TYR A 79 4.29 -0.11 -9.44
N ALA A 80 5.21 0.86 -9.57
CA ALA A 80 5.19 1.79 -10.71
C ALA A 80 5.59 1.13 -12.02
N GLU A 81 6.33 0.00 -11.96
CA GLU A 81 6.75 -0.74 -13.15
C GLU A 81 5.71 -1.77 -13.60
N MET A 82 4.75 -2.09 -12.75
CA MET A 82 3.74 -3.10 -13.04
C MET A 82 2.60 -2.53 -13.87
N ASP A 83 1.97 -3.40 -14.69
CA ASP A 83 0.72 -3.02 -15.31
C ASP A 83 -0.40 -3.02 -14.27
N ALA A 84 -1.54 -2.40 -14.61
CA ALA A 84 -2.65 -2.26 -13.67
C ALA A 84 -3.20 -3.61 -13.21
N ALA A 85 -3.28 -4.60 -14.10
CA ALA A 85 -3.80 -5.92 -13.75
C ALA A 85 -2.92 -6.64 -12.74
N THR A 86 -1.60 -6.63 -12.97
CA THR A 86 -0.64 -7.27 -12.05
C THR A 86 -0.65 -6.58 -10.69
N LYS A 87 -0.58 -5.24 -10.68
CA LYS A 87 -0.60 -4.47 -9.44
C LYS A 87 -1.88 -4.74 -8.66
N ASN A 88 -3.03 -4.72 -9.31
CA ASN A 88 -4.31 -4.91 -8.66
C ASN A 88 -4.46 -6.29 -8.04
N SER A 89 -3.82 -7.31 -8.61
CA SER A 89 -3.90 -8.67 -8.08
C SER A 89 -3.16 -8.85 -6.75
N ILE A 90 -2.17 -8.00 -6.46
CA ILE A 90 -1.33 -8.14 -5.26
C ILE A 90 -1.33 -6.90 -4.37
N SER A 91 -1.99 -5.81 -4.78
CA SER A 91 -1.93 -4.56 -4.01
C SER A 91 -2.64 -4.70 -2.67
N HIS A 92 -2.17 -3.92 -1.70
CA HIS A 92 -2.78 -3.85 -0.37
C HIS A 92 -4.24 -3.36 -0.44
N ARG A 93 -4.54 -2.45 -1.37
CA ARG A 93 -5.92 -1.96 -1.59
C ARG A 93 -6.84 -3.08 -2.08
N TYR A 94 -6.37 -3.87 -3.04
CA TYR A 94 -7.13 -5.00 -3.55
C TYR A 94 -7.43 -6.00 -2.44
N ARG A 95 -6.44 -6.32 -1.61
CA ARG A 95 -6.60 -7.27 -0.52
C ARG A 95 -7.61 -6.79 0.52
N ALA A 96 -7.56 -5.51 0.89
CA ALA A 96 -8.54 -4.94 1.82
C ALA A 96 -9.93 -4.95 1.20
N PHE A 97 -10.05 -4.62 -0.07
CA PHE A 97 -11.33 -4.58 -0.79
C PHE A 97 -11.94 -5.97 -0.92
N GLU A 98 -11.12 -7.00 -1.14
CA GLU A 98 -11.61 -8.39 -1.23
C GLU A 98 -12.18 -8.86 0.11
N LEU A 99 -11.56 -8.51 1.22
CA LEU A 99 -12.08 -8.82 2.55
C LEU A 99 -13.44 -8.15 2.78
N PHE A 100 -13.55 -6.90 2.39
CA PHE A 100 -14.81 -6.14 2.48
C PHE A 100 -15.88 -6.78 1.61
N ARG A 101 -15.55 -7.11 0.37
CA ARG A 101 -16.49 -7.74 -0.57
C ARG A 101 -17.02 -9.06 -0.04
N ALA A 102 -16.15 -9.90 0.51
CA ALA A 102 -16.54 -11.17 1.11
C ALA A 102 -17.48 -10.96 2.29
N HIS A 103 -17.23 -9.96 3.13
CA HIS A 103 -18.09 -9.64 4.26
C HIS A 103 -19.48 -9.23 3.80
N VAL A 104 -19.58 -8.33 2.82
CA VAL A 104 -20.87 -7.86 2.30
C VAL A 104 -21.65 -9.01 1.67
N ALA A 105 -20.97 -9.88 0.92
CA ALA A 105 -21.62 -11.03 0.28
C ALA A 105 -22.18 -12.01 1.33
N ASN A 106 -21.51 -12.17 2.47
CA ASN A 106 -21.92 -13.10 3.51
C ASN A 106 -23.04 -12.56 4.40
N THR A 107 -23.24 -11.24 4.42
CA THR A 107 -24.26 -10.59 5.25
C THR A 107 -25.51 -10.18 4.48
N ALA A 108 -25.47 -10.29 3.17
CA ALA A 108 -26.58 -9.90 2.30
C ALA A 108 -27.75 -10.90 2.35
#